data_255535a327a6e3a6254933cbd3198c81
#
_entry.id   255535a327a6e3a6254933cbd3198c81
#
_cell.length_a   1.000
_cell.length_b   1.000
_cell.length_c   1.000
_cell.angle_alpha   90.00
_cell.angle_beta   90.00
_cell.angle_gamma   90.00
#
_symmetry.space_group_name_H-M   'P 1'
#
loop_
_entity.id
_entity.type
_entity.pdbx_description
1 polymer ?
#
loop_
_entity_poly.entity_id
_entity_poly.type
_entity_poly.pdbx_seq_one_letter_code
_entity_poly.pdbx_strand_id
1 'polypeptide(L)'
;SKGRNGVQPVSARQWSSGVLPSRFQGIQFQSQGDAVHYIGNPDGVCQSTQRQVIEEVQRLNGSLAEEMLDPEIATRIAQYELAFKMQASVPELTDFKSESPAMLERYGIKQPGDGSFASNCLLARRLAERGVRMIQLYHRGWDHHSDIVGGMKEGALAVDQATAALISD
;
A
#
# COMPACT_ATOMS: atom_id res chain seq x y z
N SER A 1 -13.21 -5.34 25.01
CA SER A 1 -12.12 -6.31 24.91
C SER A 1 -10.84 -5.53 24.68
N LYS A 2 -9.91 -5.54 25.65
CA LYS A 2 -8.62 -4.87 25.52
C LYS A 2 -7.79 -5.66 24.51
N GLY A 3 -7.58 -5.08 23.32
CA GLY A 3 -6.75 -5.67 22.29
C GLY A 3 -5.39 -6.05 22.85
N ARG A 4 -5.01 -7.29 22.70
CA ARG A 4 -3.66 -7.76 22.94
C ARG A 4 -2.76 -7.09 21.94
N ASN A 5 -2.05 -6.05 22.34
CA ASN A 5 -0.99 -5.42 21.57
C ASN A 5 0.26 -6.31 21.55
N GLY A 6 0.13 -7.52 21.03
CA GLY A 6 1.24 -8.32 20.59
C GLY A 6 1.69 -7.79 19.23
N VAL A 7 2.31 -6.63 19.23
CA VAL A 7 2.82 -6.03 17.99
C VAL A 7 4.09 -6.77 17.61
N GLN A 8 3.98 -7.75 16.71
CA GLN A 8 5.17 -8.17 15.97
C GLN A 8 5.70 -6.93 15.25
N PRO A 9 6.95 -6.52 15.51
CA PRO A 9 7.50 -5.35 14.85
C PRO A 9 7.68 -5.66 13.37
N VAL A 10 6.78 -5.15 12.55
CA VAL A 10 6.97 -5.15 11.11
C VAL A 10 8.00 -4.05 10.82
N SER A 11 9.24 -4.45 10.58
CA SER A 11 10.32 -3.52 10.30
C SER A 11 10.12 -2.84 8.94
N ALA A 12 10.39 -1.54 8.84
CA ALA A 12 10.41 -0.81 7.57
C ALA A 12 11.34 -1.47 6.53
N ARG A 13 12.34 -2.23 6.96
CA ARG A 13 13.23 -3.01 6.08
C ARG A 13 12.50 -4.05 5.23
N GLN A 14 11.32 -4.50 5.64
CA GLN A 14 10.53 -5.48 4.85
C GLN A 14 10.00 -4.90 3.54
N TRP A 15 9.92 -3.57 3.43
CA TRP A 15 9.54 -2.87 2.21
C TRP A 15 10.74 -2.39 1.39
N SER A 16 11.96 -2.56 1.89
CA SER A 16 13.17 -2.14 1.16
C SER A 16 13.52 -3.12 0.05
N SER A 17 14.24 -2.62 -0.96
CA SER A 17 14.78 -3.45 -2.05
C SER A 17 15.92 -4.37 -1.60
N GLY A 18 16.40 -4.25 -0.35
CA GLY A 18 17.54 -5.01 0.17
C GLY A 18 18.81 -4.71 -0.60
N VAL A 19 19.38 -5.74 -1.23
CA VAL A 19 20.59 -5.63 -2.07
C VAL A 19 20.29 -5.28 -3.54
N LEU A 20 19.01 -5.22 -3.91
CA LEU A 20 18.63 -4.85 -5.25
C LEU A 20 18.63 -3.32 -5.43
N PRO A 21 18.82 -2.83 -6.65
CA PRO A 21 18.67 -1.40 -6.94
C PRO A 21 17.33 -0.83 -6.43
N SER A 22 17.34 0.43 -6.00
CA SER A 22 16.18 1.11 -5.39
C SER A 22 14.92 1.14 -6.27
N ARG A 23 15.05 1.00 -7.59
CA ARG A 23 13.90 0.86 -8.51
C ARG A 23 13.04 -0.37 -8.26
N PHE A 24 13.52 -1.34 -7.50
CA PHE A 24 12.78 -2.55 -7.10
C PHE A 24 12.17 -2.45 -5.71
N GLN A 25 12.25 -1.29 -5.08
CA GLN A 25 11.65 -1.07 -3.78
C GLN A 25 10.13 -1.17 -3.86
N GLY A 26 9.54 -1.92 -2.91
CA GLY A 26 8.09 -2.02 -2.77
C GLY A 26 7.48 -0.74 -2.20
N ILE A 27 6.22 -0.51 -2.51
CA ILE A 27 5.43 0.59 -1.95
C ILE A 27 4.57 0.05 -0.83
N GLN A 28 4.70 0.69 0.35
CA GLN A 28 3.91 0.33 1.51
C GLN A 28 2.56 1.04 1.47
N PHE A 29 1.47 0.26 1.40
CA PHE A 29 0.13 0.75 1.62
C PHE A 29 -0.24 0.68 3.10
N GLN A 30 -0.89 1.73 3.59
CA GLN A 30 -1.43 1.80 4.95
C GLN A 30 -2.87 1.28 4.96
N SER A 31 -3.21 0.52 6.00
CA SER A 31 -4.58 0.01 6.17
C SER A 31 -5.56 1.06 6.66
N GLN A 32 -5.09 2.18 7.20
CA GLN A 32 -5.90 3.28 7.74
C GLN A 32 -5.22 4.62 7.46
N GLY A 33 -6.02 5.67 7.36
CA GLY A 33 -5.55 6.99 7.01
C GLY A 33 -5.18 7.11 5.52
N ASP A 34 -4.18 7.93 5.22
CA ASP A 34 -3.68 8.04 3.85
C ASP A 34 -3.06 6.70 3.42
N ALA A 35 -3.57 6.15 2.33
CA ALA A 35 -3.18 4.84 1.84
C ALA A 35 -1.67 4.71 1.56
N VAL A 36 -1.03 5.78 1.19
CA VAL A 36 0.42 5.89 1.01
C VAL A 36 0.88 7.18 1.67
N HIS A 37 1.97 7.10 2.44
CA HIS A 37 2.54 8.30 3.07
C HIS A 37 2.90 9.35 2.03
N TYR A 38 2.62 10.60 2.37
CA TYR A 38 2.94 11.78 1.54
C TYR A 38 2.28 11.78 0.15
N ILE A 39 1.15 11.08 0.00
CA ILE A 39 0.41 11.05 -1.26
C ILE A 39 -0.36 12.35 -1.53
N GLY A 40 -0.76 13.05 -0.47
CA GLY A 40 -1.42 14.36 -0.57
C GLY A 40 -0.44 15.48 -0.92
N ASN A 41 -0.93 16.50 -1.61
CA ASN A 41 -0.16 17.73 -1.78
C ASN A 41 -0.01 18.43 -0.43
N PRO A 42 1.10 19.14 -0.18
CA PRO A 42 1.22 20.04 0.96
C PRO A 42 0.10 21.08 1.00
N ASP A 43 -0.26 21.53 2.18
CA ASP A 43 -1.28 22.57 2.36
C ASP A 43 -0.97 23.79 1.51
N GLY A 44 -1.96 24.27 0.77
CA GLY A 44 -1.84 25.43 -0.12
C GLY A 44 -1.20 25.13 -1.50
N VAL A 45 -0.79 23.90 -1.78
CA VAL A 45 -0.25 23.51 -3.08
C VAL A 45 -1.32 22.79 -3.91
N CYS A 46 -1.75 23.41 -5.01
CA CYS A 46 -2.68 22.76 -5.92
C CYS A 46 -1.95 21.74 -6.83
N GLN A 47 -2.72 20.82 -7.43
CA GLN A 47 -2.17 19.75 -8.26
C GLN A 47 -1.35 20.26 -9.46
N SER A 48 -1.76 21.38 -10.07
CA SER A 48 -1.02 22.00 -11.18
C SER A 48 0.34 22.55 -10.74
N THR A 49 0.40 23.19 -9.58
CA THR A 49 1.66 23.67 -9.00
C THR A 49 2.59 22.52 -8.65
N GLN A 50 2.05 21.47 -8.03
CA GLN A 50 2.83 20.28 -7.71
C GLN A 50 3.42 19.63 -8.97
N ARG A 51 2.64 19.55 -10.04
CA ARG A 51 3.10 19.03 -11.33
C ARG A 51 4.25 19.86 -11.89
N GLN A 52 4.13 21.18 -11.89
CA GLN A 52 5.20 22.07 -12.36
C GLN A 52 6.49 21.90 -11.55
N VAL A 53 6.38 21.80 -10.21
CA VAL A 53 7.55 21.54 -9.35
C VAL A 53 8.22 20.22 -9.72
N ILE A 54 7.46 19.17 -9.95
CA ILE A 54 8.00 17.86 -10.33
C ILE A 54 8.68 17.93 -11.70
N GLU A 55 8.06 18.56 -12.69
CA GLU A 55 8.61 18.75 -14.03
C GLU A 55 9.95 19.52 -13.97
N GLU A 56 10.05 20.58 -13.16
CA GLU A 56 11.29 21.32 -12.98
C GLU A 56 12.38 20.51 -12.25
N VAL A 57 12.02 19.77 -11.21
CA VAL A 57 12.95 18.86 -10.53
C VAL A 57 13.47 17.79 -11.48
N GLN A 58 12.61 17.24 -12.32
CA GLN A 58 13.01 16.26 -13.35
C GLN A 58 13.98 16.87 -14.37
N ARG A 59 13.71 18.08 -14.83
CA ARG A 59 14.59 18.80 -15.76
C ARG A 59 15.98 19.03 -15.16
N LEU A 60 16.04 19.49 -13.91
CA LEU A 60 17.30 19.71 -13.19
C LEU A 60 18.07 18.39 -12.98
N ASN A 61 17.37 17.35 -12.55
CA ASN A 61 17.98 16.04 -12.34
C ASN A 61 18.43 15.40 -13.66
N GLY A 62 17.71 15.62 -14.76
CA GLY A 62 18.11 15.18 -16.09
C GLY A 62 19.44 15.79 -16.52
N SER A 63 19.61 17.10 -16.34
CA SER A 63 20.88 17.80 -16.63
C SER A 63 22.03 17.26 -15.76
N LEU A 64 21.78 17.02 -14.47
CA LEU A 64 22.79 16.46 -13.57
C LEU A 64 23.13 15.01 -13.90
N ALA A 65 22.17 14.21 -14.36
CA ALA A 65 22.41 12.82 -14.76
C ALA A 65 23.33 12.72 -15.99
N GLU A 66 23.21 13.66 -16.94
CA GLU A 66 24.08 13.73 -18.10
C GLU A 66 25.53 14.14 -17.75
N GLU A 67 25.68 15.00 -16.73
CA GLU A 67 27.00 15.45 -16.28
C GLU A 67 27.70 14.44 -15.36
N MET A 68 26.96 13.79 -14.46
CA MET A 68 27.54 12.97 -13.39
C MET A 68 27.56 11.47 -13.71
N LEU A 69 26.85 11.00 -14.75
CA LEU A 69 26.73 9.58 -15.12
C LEU A 69 26.32 8.67 -13.95
N ASP A 70 25.56 9.21 -12.98
CA ASP A 70 25.14 8.49 -11.79
C ASP A 70 23.78 7.81 -12.01
N PRO A 71 23.71 6.47 -12.03
CA PRO A 71 22.45 5.74 -12.23
C PRO A 71 21.41 5.97 -11.11
N GLU A 72 21.83 6.41 -9.92
CA GLU A 72 20.89 6.73 -8.82
C GLU A 72 20.03 7.98 -9.13
N ILE A 73 20.54 8.93 -9.92
CA ILE A 73 19.77 10.10 -10.34
C ILE A 73 18.58 9.67 -11.20
N ALA A 74 18.81 8.80 -12.19
CA ALA A 74 17.73 8.23 -13.02
C ALA A 74 16.70 7.47 -12.18
N THR A 75 17.14 6.74 -11.17
CA THR A 75 16.26 6.03 -10.23
C THR A 75 15.40 6.99 -9.41
N ARG A 76 15.97 8.10 -8.92
CA ARG A 76 15.22 9.12 -8.18
C ARG A 76 14.17 9.80 -9.06
N ILE A 77 14.50 10.14 -10.31
CA ILE A 77 13.55 10.69 -11.29
C ILE A 77 12.35 9.73 -11.44
N ALA A 78 12.61 8.45 -11.68
CA ALA A 78 11.57 7.44 -11.82
C ALA A 78 10.70 7.28 -10.55
N GLN A 79 11.28 7.42 -9.36
CA GLN A 79 10.55 7.41 -8.09
C GLN A 79 9.62 8.62 -7.95
N TYR A 80 10.06 9.82 -8.33
CA TYR A 80 9.20 11.01 -8.31
C TYR A 80 8.03 10.89 -9.30
N GLU A 81 8.28 10.37 -10.50
CA GLU A 81 7.22 10.11 -11.49
C GLU A 81 6.20 9.10 -10.96
N LEU A 82 6.68 8.04 -10.35
CA LEU A 82 5.82 7.03 -9.76
C LEU A 82 4.98 7.62 -8.63
N ALA A 83 5.58 8.40 -7.73
CA ALA A 83 4.86 9.07 -6.65
C ALA A 83 3.77 10.01 -7.19
N PHE A 84 4.05 10.77 -8.24
CA PHE A 84 3.07 11.65 -8.87
C PHE A 84 1.92 10.88 -9.52
N LYS A 85 2.22 9.80 -10.26
CA LYS A 85 1.18 8.91 -10.83
C LYS A 85 0.31 8.31 -9.74
N MET A 86 0.90 7.95 -8.61
CA MET A 86 0.18 7.41 -7.46
C MET A 86 -0.76 8.43 -6.81
N GLN A 87 -0.39 9.71 -6.74
CA GLN A 87 -1.26 10.77 -6.21
C GLN A 87 -2.60 10.84 -6.95
N ALA A 88 -2.60 10.58 -8.25
CA ALA A 88 -3.82 10.56 -9.05
C ALA A 88 -4.63 9.25 -8.90
N SER A 89 -3.95 8.11 -8.75
CA SER A 89 -4.55 6.78 -8.86
C SER A 89 -4.95 6.16 -7.52
N VAL A 90 -4.20 6.45 -6.44
CA VAL A 90 -4.43 5.81 -5.14
C VAL A 90 -5.74 6.21 -4.47
N PRO A 91 -6.20 7.48 -4.51
CA PRO A 91 -7.49 7.85 -3.94
C PRO A 91 -8.64 7.06 -4.55
N GLU A 92 -8.65 6.89 -5.88
CA GLU A 92 -9.66 6.08 -6.58
C GLU A 92 -9.55 4.60 -6.19
N LEU A 93 -8.32 4.09 -6.08
CA LEU A 93 -8.05 2.70 -5.73
C LEU A 93 -8.58 2.34 -4.33
N THR A 94 -8.48 3.27 -3.39
CA THR A 94 -8.86 3.07 -1.98
C THR A 94 -10.29 3.50 -1.64
N ASP A 95 -10.99 4.12 -2.58
CA ASP A 95 -12.41 4.45 -2.40
C ASP A 95 -13.29 3.20 -2.63
N PHE A 96 -13.56 2.48 -1.55
CA PHE A 96 -14.42 1.29 -1.57
C PHE A 96 -15.92 1.62 -1.61
N LYS A 97 -16.32 2.89 -1.61
CA LYS A 97 -17.73 3.29 -1.73
C LYS A 97 -18.31 2.92 -3.10
N SER A 98 -17.46 2.75 -4.09
CA SER A 98 -17.85 2.32 -5.45
C SER A 98 -18.11 0.82 -5.55
N GLU A 99 -17.75 0.03 -4.53
CA GLU A 99 -17.96 -1.43 -4.53
C GLU A 99 -19.42 -1.77 -4.24
N SER A 100 -19.90 -2.86 -4.86
CA SER A 100 -21.23 -3.34 -4.60
C SER A 100 -21.36 -3.91 -3.18
N PRO A 101 -22.55 -3.80 -2.54
CA PRO A 101 -22.78 -4.42 -1.24
C PRO A 101 -22.46 -5.93 -1.22
N ALA A 102 -22.79 -6.63 -2.31
CA ALA A 102 -22.50 -8.06 -2.47
C ALA A 102 -21.01 -8.35 -2.45
N MET A 103 -20.19 -7.46 -3.04
CA MET A 103 -18.73 -7.60 -3.02
C MET A 103 -18.16 -7.37 -1.62
N LEU A 104 -18.63 -6.35 -0.91
CA LEU A 104 -18.22 -6.09 0.46
C LEU A 104 -18.58 -7.27 1.38
N GLU A 105 -19.78 -7.83 1.23
CA GLU A 105 -20.23 -9.01 1.97
C GLU A 105 -19.38 -10.25 1.63
N ARG A 106 -19.07 -10.48 0.36
CA ARG A 106 -18.22 -11.59 -0.08
C ARG A 106 -16.85 -11.58 0.58
N TYR A 107 -16.23 -10.40 0.70
CA TYR A 107 -14.95 -10.24 1.40
C TYR A 107 -15.10 -10.20 2.94
N GLY A 108 -16.32 -10.09 3.46
CA GLY A 108 -16.57 -9.95 4.89
C GLY A 108 -16.26 -8.56 5.45
N ILE A 109 -16.29 -7.53 4.59
CA ILE A 109 -16.03 -6.14 4.95
C ILE A 109 -17.30 -5.55 5.58
N LYS A 110 -17.23 -5.22 6.86
CA LYS A 110 -18.37 -4.62 7.59
C LYS A 110 -18.48 -3.12 7.33
N GLN A 111 -17.36 -2.46 7.24
CA GLN A 111 -17.29 -1.02 7.01
C GLN A 111 -16.11 -0.71 6.08
N PRO A 112 -16.37 -0.10 4.92
CA PRO A 112 -15.32 0.29 3.97
C PRO A 112 -14.25 1.14 4.65
N GLY A 113 -12.97 0.77 4.48
CA GLY A 113 -11.85 1.52 5.04
C GLY A 113 -11.61 1.30 6.54
N ASP A 114 -12.17 0.23 7.12
CA ASP A 114 -11.99 -0.15 8.53
C ASP A 114 -10.56 -0.62 8.89
N GLY A 115 -9.68 -0.76 7.90
CA GLY A 115 -8.32 -1.24 8.08
C GLY A 115 -8.22 -2.74 8.39
N SER A 116 -9.30 -3.49 8.19
CA SER A 116 -9.33 -4.94 8.36
C SER A 116 -8.47 -5.65 7.32
N PHE A 117 -8.11 -6.91 7.59
CA PHE A 117 -7.46 -7.76 6.60
C PHE A 117 -8.34 -7.95 5.36
N ALA A 118 -9.65 -7.99 5.54
CA ALA A 118 -10.63 -8.06 4.46
C ALA A 118 -10.54 -6.85 3.51
N SER A 119 -10.46 -5.63 4.07
CA SER A 119 -10.23 -4.42 3.27
C SER A 119 -8.91 -4.45 2.52
N ASN A 120 -7.84 -4.99 3.13
CA ASN A 120 -6.55 -5.15 2.47
C ASN A 120 -6.60 -6.18 1.33
N CYS A 121 -7.37 -7.27 1.48
CA CYS A 121 -7.60 -8.25 0.40
C CYS A 121 -8.34 -7.62 -0.79
N LEU A 122 -9.37 -6.83 -0.53
CA LEU A 122 -10.08 -6.11 -1.59
C LEU A 122 -9.18 -5.10 -2.30
N LEU A 123 -8.33 -4.39 -1.57
CA LEU A 123 -7.32 -3.50 -2.16
C LEU A 123 -6.33 -4.28 -3.03
N ALA A 124 -5.88 -5.45 -2.58
CA ALA A 124 -4.98 -6.31 -3.35
C ALA A 124 -5.61 -6.75 -4.68
N ARG A 125 -6.88 -7.14 -4.68
CA ARG A 125 -7.64 -7.42 -5.90
C ARG A 125 -7.60 -6.24 -6.86
N ARG A 126 -7.97 -5.04 -6.39
CA ARG A 126 -8.00 -3.81 -7.21
C ARG A 126 -6.62 -3.43 -7.76
N LEU A 127 -5.56 -3.70 -7.01
CA LEU A 127 -4.18 -3.55 -7.48
C LEU A 127 -3.85 -4.56 -8.59
N ALA A 128 -4.24 -5.83 -8.41
CA ALA A 128 -4.03 -6.88 -9.41
C ALA A 128 -4.77 -6.58 -10.72
N GLU A 129 -6.03 -6.11 -10.64
CA GLU A 129 -6.82 -5.67 -11.80
C GLU A 129 -6.15 -4.53 -12.58
N ARG A 130 -5.31 -3.72 -11.91
CA ARG A 130 -4.52 -2.64 -12.52
C ARG A 130 -3.11 -3.08 -12.96
N GLY A 131 -2.84 -4.38 -12.95
CA GLY A 131 -1.60 -4.97 -13.45
C GLY A 131 -0.43 -4.98 -12.46
N VAL A 132 -0.67 -4.78 -11.17
CA VAL A 132 0.37 -4.96 -10.15
C VAL A 132 0.64 -6.45 -9.98
N ARG A 133 1.84 -6.89 -10.35
CA ARG A 133 2.20 -8.32 -10.43
C ARG A 133 2.60 -8.93 -9.10
N MET A 134 3.13 -8.13 -8.17
CA MET A 134 3.60 -8.61 -6.87
C MET A 134 2.92 -7.81 -5.77
N ILE A 135 2.12 -8.49 -4.98
CA ILE A 135 1.38 -7.91 -3.86
C ILE A 135 1.63 -8.79 -2.65
N GLN A 136 1.99 -8.17 -1.54
CA GLN A 136 2.26 -8.88 -0.30
C GLN A 136 1.34 -8.36 0.80
N LEU A 137 0.54 -9.23 1.36
CA LEU A 137 -0.37 -8.94 2.47
C LEU A 137 0.21 -9.45 3.78
N TYR A 138 0.15 -8.62 4.81
CA TYR A 138 0.60 -8.98 6.15
C TYR A 138 -0.59 -9.04 7.10
N HIS A 139 -0.70 -10.14 7.82
CA HIS A 139 -1.59 -10.28 8.96
C HIS A 139 -0.78 -10.57 10.21
N ARG A 140 -1.07 -9.85 11.29
CA ARG A 140 -0.32 -9.91 12.56
C ARG A 140 -1.03 -10.81 13.57
N GLY A 141 -0.31 -11.18 14.64
CA GLY A 141 -0.93 -11.77 15.80
C GLY A 141 -1.01 -13.30 15.78
N TRP A 142 -0.15 -13.97 15.01
CA TRP A 142 -0.08 -15.43 14.97
C TRP A 142 0.82 -16.06 16.05
N ASP A 143 1.58 -15.25 16.77
CA ASP A 143 2.47 -15.70 17.84
C ASP A 143 1.70 -15.73 19.17
N HIS A 144 1.13 -16.90 19.49
CA HIS A 144 0.33 -17.12 20.68
C HIS A 144 1.11 -17.85 21.76
N HIS A 145 1.39 -17.18 22.87
CA HIS A 145 2.06 -17.76 24.04
C HIS A 145 1.07 -18.18 25.15
N SER A 146 -0.21 -17.80 25.03
CA SER A 146 -1.29 -18.17 25.93
C SER A 146 -2.60 -18.26 25.15
N ASP A 147 -3.54 -19.09 25.58
CA ASP A 147 -4.84 -19.28 24.93
C ASP A 147 -4.70 -19.53 23.41
N ILE A 148 -3.91 -20.53 23.07
CA ILE A 148 -3.58 -20.86 21.67
C ILE A 148 -4.86 -21.15 20.87
N VAL A 149 -5.82 -21.89 21.44
CA VAL A 149 -7.07 -22.27 20.76
C VAL A 149 -7.90 -21.03 20.44
N GLY A 150 -8.08 -20.13 21.40
CA GLY A 150 -8.84 -18.89 21.20
C GLY A 150 -8.13 -17.97 20.20
N GLY A 151 -6.82 -17.79 20.33
CA GLY A 151 -6.03 -16.96 19.44
C GLY A 151 -6.01 -17.46 17.99
N MET A 152 -5.84 -18.76 17.79
CA MET A 152 -5.88 -19.37 16.45
C MET A 152 -7.26 -19.25 15.82
N LYS A 153 -8.33 -19.46 16.58
CA LYS A 153 -9.68 -19.29 16.08
C LYS A 153 -9.96 -17.84 15.67
N GLU A 154 -9.55 -16.88 16.48
CA GLU A 154 -9.72 -15.45 16.19
C GLU A 154 -8.91 -15.04 14.93
N GLY A 155 -7.65 -15.46 14.82
CA GLY A 155 -6.81 -15.23 13.66
C GLY A 155 -7.37 -15.85 12.38
N ALA A 156 -7.83 -17.12 12.46
CA ALA A 156 -8.43 -17.80 11.32
C ALA A 156 -9.69 -17.09 10.82
N LEU A 157 -10.61 -16.73 11.74
CA LEU A 157 -11.82 -15.98 11.38
C LEU A 157 -11.54 -14.61 10.74
N ALA A 158 -10.41 -13.99 11.08
CA ALA A 158 -10.04 -12.69 10.51
C ALA A 158 -9.55 -12.80 9.06
N VAL A 159 -8.99 -13.95 8.64
CA VAL A 159 -8.35 -14.08 7.32
C VAL A 159 -9.08 -15.00 6.36
N ASP A 160 -9.85 -15.98 6.84
CA ASP A 160 -10.39 -17.09 6.05
C ASP A 160 -11.29 -16.61 4.91
N GLN A 161 -12.39 -15.93 5.24
CA GLN A 161 -13.37 -15.47 4.26
C GLN A 161 -12.75 -14.55 3.19
N ALA A 162 -11.95 -13.58 3.61
CA ALA A 162 -11.36 -12.60 2.71
C ALA A 162 -10.31 -13.23 1.79
N THR A 163 -9.53 -14.21 2.30
CA THR A 163 -8.56 -14.96 1.50
C THR A 163 -9.28 -15.83 0.47
N ALA A 164 -10.33 -16.54 0.86
CA ALA A 164 -11.13 -17.36 -0.05
C ALA A 164 -11.77 -16.50 -1.16
N ALA A 165 -12.29 -15.31 -0.81
CA ALA A 165 -12.83 -14.37 -1.78
C ALA A 165 -11.75 -13.91 -2.78
N LEU A 166 -10.58 -13.50 -2.29
CA LEU A 166 -9.48 -13.00 -3.14
C LEU A 166 -8.95 -14.08 -4.11
N ILE A 167 -8.87 -15.34 -3.67
CA ILE A 167 -8.40 -16.45 -4.53
C ILE A 167 -9.44 -16.82 -5.60
N SER A 168 -10.73 -16.61 -5.30
CA SER A 168 -11.83 -16.96 -6.20
C SER A 168 -12.15 -15.88 -7.23
N ASP A 169 -11.70 -14.68 -7.03
CA ASP A 169 -11.86 -13.55 -7.95
C ASP A 169 -10.76 -13.49 -9.01
#